data_b16213629e1aeccb015438291d00c0ef
#
_entry.id   b16213629e1aeccb015438291d00c0ef
#
_cell.length_a   1.000
_cell.length_b   1.000
_cell.length_c   1.000
_cell.angle_alpha   90.00
_cell.angle_beta   90.00
_cell.angle_gamma   90.00
#
_symmetry.space_group_name_H-M   'P 1'
#
loop_
_entity.id
_entity.type
_entity.pdbx_description
1 polymer ?
#
loop_
_entity_poly.entity_id
_entity_poly.type
_entity_poly.pdbx_seq_one_letter_code
_entity_poly.pdbx_strand_id
1 'polypeptide(L)'
;MRTELGLRQIVPLPEKWHGLSDVELRYRQRYLDLISNEAVRKTFRLRSQIVSAIRRYMDGHGFLEVETPILHQESDGAMAKPFTTHHNTLDRDLFLRIETELHLKRLIIGGFDKVYELGRIFRNEGVSFKHNPEFTSIVSVLHDCSS
;
A
#
# COMPACT_ATOMS: atom_id res chain seq x y z
N MET A 1 -24.90 18.42 4.38
CA MET A 1 -25.87 17.36 4.13
C MET A 1 -25.36 16.12 4.86
N ARG A 2 -25.86 15.82 6.06
CA ARG A 2 -25.50 14.60 6.83
C ARG A 2 -26.44 13.51 6.36
N THR A 3 -25.92 12.52 5.65
CA THR A 3 -26.64 11.27 5.40
C THR A 3 -26.70 10.48 6.71
N GLU A 4 -27.82 10.52 7.38
CA GLU A 4 -28.13 9.60 8.47
C GLU A 4 -28.38 8.21 7.87
N LEU A 5 -27.35 7.41 7.76
CA LEU A 5 -27.51 5.97 7.62
C LEU A 5 -27.98 5.44 8.98
N GLY A 6 -29.25 5.12 9.09
CA GLY A 6 -29.86 4.47 10.24
C GLY A 6 -29.36 3.04 10.40
N LEU A 7 -28.13 2.89 10.88
CA LEU A 7 -27.59 1.59 11.29
C LEU A 7 -28.32 1.16 12.58
N ARG A 8 -29.20 0.18 12.48
CA ARG A 8 -29.74 -0.51 13.65
C ARG A 8 -28.59 -1.26 14.32
N GLN A 9 -28.16 -0.74 15.47
CA GLN A 9 -27.11 -1.34 16.27
C GLN A 9 -27.67 -2.58 16.99
N ILE A 10 -27.19 -3.76 16.60
CA ILE A 10 -27.59 -5.05 17.18
C ILE A 10 -26.73 -5.39 18.40
N VAL A 11 -25.50 -4.88 18.45
CA VAL A 11 -24.53 -5.11 19.54
C VAL A 11 -24.11 -3.76 20.11
N PRO A 12 -24.06 -3.57 21.45
CA PRO A 12 -23.61 -2.32 22.05
C PRO A 12 -22.16 -2.00 21.62
N LEU A 13 -21.92 -0.73 21.32
CA LEU A 13 -20.57 -0.23 21.03
C LEU A 13 -19.70 -0.35 22.29
N PRO A 14 -18.36 -0.53 22.13
CA PRO A 14 -17.42 -0.43 23.24
C PRO A 14 -17.60 0.90 23.99
N GLU A 15 -17.37 0.89 25.29
CA GLU A 15 -17.53 2.08 26.13
C GLU A 15 -16.73 3.28 25.58
N LYS A 16 -17.41 4.41 25.45
CA LYS A 16 -16.87 5.63 24.82
C LYS A 16 -15.69 6.24 25.59
N TRP A 17 -15.59 5.94 26.89
CA TRP A 17 -14.63 6.56 27.80
C TRP A 17 -13.28 5.85 27.87
N HIS A 18 -13.23 4.53 27.66
CA HIS A 18 -12.01 3.74 27.75
C HIS A 18 -11.48 3.29 26.39
N GLY A 19 -12.27 3.51 25.31
CA GLY A 19 -11.93 3.04 23.97
C GLY A 19 -11.83 1.51 23.90
N LEU A 20 -11.39 1.00 22.77
CA LEU A 20 -11.07 -0.41 22.58
C LEU A 20 -9.58 -0.61 22.89
N SER A 21 -9.26 -1.23 24.04
CA SER A 21 -7.87 -1.40 24.52
C SER A 21 -7.21 -2.68 24.03
N ASP A 22 -7.98 -3.74 23.80
CA ASP A 22 -7.46 -5.02 23.31
C ASP A 22 -6.88 -4.87 21.90
N VAL A 23 -5.57 -5.16 21.76
CA VAL A 23 -4.82 -4.95 20.51
C VAL A 23 -5.29 -5.88 19.40
N GLU A 24 -5.55 -7.14 19.72
CA GLU A 24 -6.02 -8.13 18.73
C GLU A 24 -7.42 -7.75 18.21
N LEU A 25 -8.30 -7.36 19.10
CA LEU A 25 -9.64 -6.93 18.72
C LEU A 25 -9.61 -5.65 17.88
N ARG A 26 -8.71 -4.70 18.16
CA ARG A 26 -8.48 -3.49 17.37
C ARG A 26 -8.00 -3.79 15.93
N TYR A 27 -7.17 -4.78 15.76
CA TYR A 27 -6.73 -5.21 14.43
C TYR A 27 -7.82 -5.98 13.67
N ARG A 28 -8.52 -6.90 14.35
CA ARG A 28 -9.55 -7.72 13.71
C ARG A 28 -10.82 -6.93 13.39
N GLN A 29 -11.18 -5.98 14.24
CA GLN A 29 -12.39 -5.15 14.10
C GLN A 29 -12.01 -3.66 14.00
N ARG A 30 -11.25 -3.31 12.98
CA ARG A 30 -10.74 -1.95 12.77
C ARG A 30 -11.84 -0.88 12.80
N TYR A 31 -13.05 -1.20 12.33
CA TYR A 31 -14.19 -0.27 12.36
C TYR A 31 -14.60 0.10 13.78
N LEU A 32 -14.55 -0.83 14.74
CA LEU A 32 -14.81 -0.53 16.15
C LEU A 32 -13.70 0.33 16.76
N ASP A 33 -12.46 0.06 16.43
CA ASP A 33 -11.31 0.88 16.84
C ASP A 33 -11.45 2.32 16.31
N LEU A 34 -11.86 2.50 15.06
CA LEU A 34 -12.10 3.81 14.47
C LEU A 34 -13.29 4.56 15.12
N ILE A 35 -14.33 3.85 15.56
CA ILE A 35 -15.45 4.46 16.29
C ILE A 35 -15.01 4.91 17.68
N SER A 36 -14.28 4.06 18.40
CA SER A 36 -13.96 4.23 19.81
C SER A 36 -12.73 5.11 20.07
N ASN A 37 -11.76 5.13 19.13
CA ASN A 37 -10.47 5.78 19.32
C ASN A 37 -10.24 6.94 18.34
N GLU A 38 -10.39 8.17 18.83
CA GLU A 38 -10.17 9.37 17.99
C GLU A 38 -8.73 9.47 17.47
N ALA A 39 -7.74 9.10 18.29
CA ALA A 39 -6.33 9.11 17.90
C ALA A 39 -6.06 8.22 16.67
N VAL A 40 -6.74 7.06 16.59
CA VAL A 40 -6.63 6.17 15.43
C VAL A 40 -7.18 6.83 14.17
N ARG A 41 -8.34 7.50 14.25
CA ARG A 41 -8.87 8.27 13.12
C ARG A 41 -7.90 9.37 12.65
N LYS A 42 -7.27 10.08 13.59
CA LYS A 42 -6.24 11.09 13.27
C LYS A 42 -5.05 10.47 12.53
N THR A 43 -4.57 9.31 12.99
CA THR A 43 -3.47 8.58 12.35
C THR A 43 -3.80 8.20 10.90
N PHE A 44 -5.00 7.65 10.64
CA PHE A 44 -5.40 7.29 9.28
C PHE A 44 -5.58 8.51 8.36
N ARG A 45 -6.12 9.62 8.89
CA ARG A 45 -6.19 10.88 8.13
C ARG A 45 -4.81 11.42 7.80
N LEU A 46 -3.89 11.43 8.78
CA LEU A 46 -2.52 11.87 8.58
C LEU A 46 -1.80 11.01 7.53
N ARG A 47 -1.99 9.68 7.57
CA ARG A 47 -1.44 8.78 6.54
C ARG A 47 -1.90 9.18 5.13
N SER A 48 -3.19 9.45 4.95
CA SER A 48 -3.73 9.89 3.63
C SER A 48 -3.14 11.24 3.21
N GLN A 49 -2.98 12.18 4.15
CA GLN A 49 -2.37 13.49 3.88
C GLN A 49 -0.90 13.35 3.48
N ILE A 50 -0.13 12.47 4.13
CA ILE A 50 1.27 12.18 3.79
C ILE A 50 1.36 11.64 2.36
N VAL A 51 0.56 10.63 2.01
CA VAL A 51 0.54 10.07 0.65
C VAL A 51 0.21 11.14 -0.40
N SER A 52 -0.79 11.99 -0.13
CA SER A 52 -1.15 13.09 -1.04
C SER A 52 -0.05 14.16 -1.13
N ALA A 53 0.67 14.42 -0.04
CA ALA A 53 1.80 15.37 -0.04
C ALA A 53 2.97 14.83 -0.87
N ILE A 54 3.27 13.53 -0.75
CA ILE A 54 4.32 12.87 -1.55
C ILE A 54 3.98 12.98 -3.05
N ARG A 55 2.73 12.66 -3.46
CA ARG A 55 2.32 12.81 -4.86
C ARG A 55 2.52 14.22 -5.37
N ARG A 56 1.99 15.23 -4.66
CA ARG A 56 2.16 16.64 -5.05
C ARG A 56 3.63 17.05 -5.16
N TYR A 57 4.48 16.55 -4.28
CA TYR A 57 5.91 16.80 -4.33
C TYR A 57 6.53 16.21 -5.60
N MET A 58 6.26 14.95 -5.90
CA MET A 58 6.80 14.27 -7.08
C MET A 58 6.30 14.92 -8.38
N ASP A 59 5.00 15.20 -8.48
CA ASP A 59 4.40 15.87 -9.63
C ASP A 59 5.01 17.27 -9.82
N GLY A 60 5.19 18.03 -8.74
CA GLY A 60 5.82 19.36 -8.76
C GLY A 60 7.29 19.36 -9.18
N HIS A 61 7.96 18.20 -9.11
CA HIS A 61 9.34 18.01 -9.58
C HIS A 61 9.43 17.36 -10.97
N GLY A 62 8.29 17.22 -11.66
CA GLY A 62 8.22 16.71 -13.02
C GLY A 62 8.31 15.20 -13.13
N PHE A 63 8.05 14.45 -12.06
CA PHE A 63 7.92 13.00 -12.14
C PHE A 63 6.53 12.63 -12.63
N LEU A 64 6.45 11.61 -13.47
CA LEU A 64 5.20 11.00 -13.92
C LEU A 64 4.85 9.83 -13.01
N GLU A 65 3.65 9.83 -12.39
CA GLU A 65 3.13 8.66 -11.67
C GLU A 65 2.73 7.59 -12.66
N VAL A 66 3.20 6.38 -12.45
CA VAL A 66 2.89 5.22 -13.30
C VAL A 66 2.41 4.05 -12.44
N GLU A 67 1.69 3.13 -13.06
CA GLU A 67 1.31 1.84 -12.47
C GLU A 67 1.92 0.71 -13.30
N THR A 68 2.67 -0.16 -12.65
CA THR A 68 3.28 -1.33 -13.27
C THR A 68 2.58 -2.61 -12.82
N PRO A 69 2.73 -3.74 -13.54
CA PRO A 69 2.06 -4.98 -13.19
C PRO A 69 2.36 -5.45 -11.77
N ILE A 70 1.34 -5.96 -11.08
CA ILE A 70 1.47 -6.61 -9.78
C ILE A 70 1.81 -8.10 -9.93
N LEU A 71 1.29 -8.73 -10.99
CA LEU A 71 1.53 -10.15 -11.29
C LEU A 71 2.69 -10.28 -12.27
N HIS A 72 3.73 -10.99 -11.85
CA HIS A 72 4.95 -11.23 -12.62
C HIS A 72 5.04 -12.70 -13.04
N GLN A 73 5.65 -12.95 -14.20
CA GLN A 73 5.88 -14.31 -14.70
C GLN A 73 7.10 -14.99 -14.06
N GLU A 74 8.03 -14.18 -13.60
CA GLU A 74 9.27 -14.63 -12.97
C GLU A 74 9.35 -13.97 -11.58
N SER A 75 9.97 -14.68 -10.65
CA SER A 75 10.33 -14.08 -9.37
C SER A 75 11.43 -13.04 -9.61
N ASP A 76 11.13 -11.77 -9.35
CA ASP A 76 12.14 -10.73 -9.39
C ASP A 76 13.33 -11.13 -8.51
N GLY A 77 14.55 -10.99 -9.03
CA GLY A 77 15.77 -11.53 -8.43
C GLY A 77 16.22 -10.92 -7.09
N ALA A 78 15.31 -10.24 -6.38
CA ALA A 78 15.55 -9.74 -5.03
C ALA A 78 15.54 -10.89 -4.01
N MET A 79 16.24 -10.70 -2.88
CA MET A 79 16.37 -11.70 -1.81
C MET A 79 15.04 -12.00 -1.07
N ALA A 80 13.96 -11.24 -1.32
CA ALA A 80 12.66 -11.41 -0.69
C ALA A 80 11.88 -12.57 -1.34
N LYS A 81 11.12 -13.31 -0.51
CA LYS A 81 10.26 -14.40 -0.98
C LYS A 81 8.94 -13.84 -1.55
N PRO A 82 8.55 -14.18 -2.78
CA PRO A 82 7.27 -13.77 -3.35
C PRO A 82 6.11 -14.61 -2.83
N PHE A 83 4.89 -14.05 -2.91
CA PHE A 83 3.67 -14.86 -2.91
C PHE A 83 3.44 -15.41 -4.31
N THR A 84 3.04 -16.67 -4.40
CA THR A 84 2.71 -17.34 -5.65
C THR A 84 1.20 -17.47 -5.79
N THR A 85 0.68 -17.30 -7.00
CA THR A 85 -0.72 -17.56 -7.37
C THR A 85 -0.78 -18.28 -8.72
N HIS A 86 -1.88 -18.99 -8.99
CA HIS A 86 -2.08 -19.71 -10.24
C HIS A 86 -3.05 -18.98 -11.16
N HIS A 87 -2.68 -18.80 -12.43
CA HIS A 87 -3.55 -18.24 -13.46
C HIS A 87 -4.26 -19.35 -14.21
N ASN A 88 -5.52 -19.63 -13.89
CA ASN A 88 -6.28 -20.77 -14.38
C ASN A 88 -6.33 -20.88 -15.92
N THR A 89 -6.61 -19.78 -16.62
CA THR A 89 -6.73 -19.78 -18.09
C THR A 89 -5.39 -20.02 -18.81
N LEU A 90 -4.30 -19.52 -18.24
CA LEU A 90 -2.96 -19.68 -18.80
C LEU A 90 -2.23 -20.91 -18.27
N ASP A 91 -2.85 -21.63 -17.32
CA ASP A 91 -2.32 -22.83 -16.66
C ASP A 91 -0.85 -22.66 -16.22
N ARG A 92 -0.59 -21.57 -15.51
CA ARG A 92 0.76 -21.28 -15.01
C ARG A 92 0.76 -20.47 -13.72
N ASP A 93 1.83 -20.60 -12.97
CA ASP A 93 2.05 -19.82 -11.76
C ASP A 93 2.54 -18.42 -12.08
N LEU A 94 2.06 -17.45 -11.29
CA LEU A 94 2.48 -16.06 -11.30
C LEU A 94 2.90 -15.68 -9.90
N PHE A 95 3.74 -14.66 -9.81
CA PHE A 95 4.28 -14.13 -8.56
C PHE A 95 3.76 -12.72 -8.30
N LEU A 96 3.37 -12.44 -7.05
CA LEU A 96 3.11 -11.06 -6.64
C LEU A 96 4.44 -10.30 -6.52
N ARG A 97 4.49 -9.09 -7.05
CA ARG A 97 5.68 -8.26 -7.07
C ARG A 97 6.26 -8.00 -5.68
N ILE A 98 7.56 -8.07 -5.54
CA ILE A 98 8.33 -7.77 -4.33
C ILE A 98 8.99 -6.39 -4.40
N GLU A 99 9.05 -5.79 -5.61
CA GLU A 99 9.57 -4.46 -5.92
C GLU A 99 9.00 -3.94 -7.24
N THR A 100 9.26 -2.68 -7.58
CA THR A 100 8.83 -2.04 -8.85
C THR A 100 9.99 -1.50 -9.67
N GLU A 101 11.21 -1.56 -9.14
CA GLU A 101 12.38 -0.87 -9.69
C GLU A 101 12.69 -1.26 -11.14
N LEU A 102 12.65 -2.56 -11.47
CA LEU A 102 12.96 -3.06 -12.81
C LEU A 102 11.99 -2.51 -13.86
N HIS A 103 10.71 -2.45 -13.55
CA HIS A 103 9.70 -1.91 -14.45
C HIS A 103 9.89 -0.40 -14.68
N LEU A 104 10.20 0.35 -13.63
CA LEU A 104 10.47 1.79 -13.75
C LEU A 104 11.72 2.06 -14.59
N LYS A 105 12.78 1.27 -14.42
CA LYS A 105 13.99 1.35 -15.27
C LYS A 105 13.68 1.10 -16.75
N ARG A 106 12.80 0.13 -17.05
CA ARG A 106 12.35 -0.13 -18.42
C ARG A 106 11.61 1.06 -19.04
N LEU A 107 10.83 1.80 -18.24
CA LEU A 107 10.15 3.01 -18.69
C LEU A 107 11.13 4.14 -19.00
N ILE A 108 12.19 4.29 -18.21
CA ILE A 108 13.28 5.24 -18.51
C ILE A 108 13.98 4.87 -19.83
N ILE A 109 14.30 3.60 -20.04
CA ILE A 109 14.86 3.12 -21.32
C ILE A 109 13.89 3.39 -22.48
N GLY A 110 12.58 3.32 -22.21
CA GLY A 110 11.51 3.63 -23.16
C GLY A 110 11.35 5.12 -23.49
N GLY A 111 12.11 6.01 -22.83
CA GLY A 111 12.17 7.44 -23.15
C GLY A 111 11.46 8.37 -22.16
N PHE A 112 11.05 7.90 -20.98
CA PHE A 112 10.61 8.80 -19.90
C PHE A 112 11.81 9.34 -19.13
N ASP A 113 11.80 10.62 -18.79
CA ASP A 113 12.89 11.25 -18.03
C ASP A 113 12.83 10.96 -16.54
N LYS A 114 11.62 10.98 -15.96
CA LYS A 114 11.38 10.82 -14.52
C LYS A 114 10.06 10.11 -14.28
N VAL A 115 10.11 8.98 -13.62
CA VAL A 115 8.92 8.20 -13.27
C VAL A 115 8.93 7.83 -11.79
N TYR A 116 7.75 7.68 -11.21
CA TYR A 116 7.60 7.08 -9.89
C TYR A 116 6.36 6.21 -9.82
N GLU A 117 6.36 5.27 -8.92
CA GLU A 117 5.20 4.47 -8.55
C GLU A 117 5.03 4.47 -7.04
N LEU A 118 3.82 4.78 -6.59
CA LEU A 118 3.40 4.66 -5.20
C LEU A 118 2.36 3.55 -5.13
N GLY A 119 2.79 2.35 -4.73
CA GLY A 119 1.95 1.16 -4.82
C GLY A 119 2.19 0.13 -3.72
N ARG A 120 1.43 -0.96 -3.80
CA ARG A 120 1.56 -2.11 -2.90
C ARG A 120 2.68 -3.03 -3.33
N ILE A 121 3.46 -3.45 -2.34
CA ILE A 121 4.53 -4.44 -2.45
C ILE A 121 4.17 -5.61 -1.54
N PHE A 122 4.54 -6.82 -1.94
CA PHE A 122 4.17 -8.07 -1.29
C PHE A 122 5.43 -8.89 -0.99
N ARG A 123 5.64 -9.27 0.27
CA ARG A 123 6.78 -10.12 0.68
C ARG A 123 6.30 -11.21 1.60
N ASN A 124 6.49 -12.46 1.19
CA ASN A 124 6.10 -13.66 1.95
C ASN A 124 7.18 -14.01 2.98
N GLU A 125 7.33 -13.13 3.95
CA GLU A 125 8.35 -13.21 5.00
C GLU A 125 7.72 -13.16 6.39
N GLY A 126 8.55 -13.24 7.42
CA GLY A 126 8.07 -13.20 8.81
C GLY A 126 7.36 -11.89 9.15
N VAL A 127 6.22 -12.01 9.82
CA VAL A 127 5.40 -10.87 10.28
C VAL A 127 5.88 -10.38 11.63
N SER A 128 6.00 -9.06 11.78
CA SER A 128 6.28 -8.40 13.06
C SER A 128 5.48 -7.10 13.17
N PHE A 129 5.58 -6.41 14.31
CA PHE A 129 4.92 -5.10 14.46
C PHE A 129 5.43 -4.03 13.47
N LYS A 130 6.58 -4.24 12.82
CA LYS A 130 7.17 -3.35 11.81
C LYS A 130 7.08 -3.91 10.38
N HIS A 131 6.82 -5.21 10.23
CA HIS A 131 6.86 -5.89 8.94
C HIS A 131 5.53 -6.56 8.65
N ASN A 132 4.83 -6.05 7.65
CA ASN A 132 3.61 -6.64 7.12
C ASN A 132 3.90 -7.34 5.80
N PRO A 133 3.19 -8.43 5.46
CA PRO A 133 3.37 -9.12 4.20
C PRO A 133 2.97 -8.29 2.98
N GLU A 134 2.14 -7.26 3.18
CA GLU A 134 1.83 -6.25 2.18
C GLU A 134 2.00 -4.83 2.77
N PHE A 135 2.65 -3.95 2.05
CA PHE A 135 2.91 -2.57 2.48
C PHE A 135 2.93 -1.61 1.30
N THR A 136 2.74 -0.32 1.58
CA THR A 136 2.84 0.73 0.57
C THR A 136 4.29 1.18 0.49
N SER A 137 4.82 1.22 -0.74
CA SER A 137 6.15 1.75 -1.05
C SER A 137 6.05 2.84 -2.11
N ILE A 138 7.04 3.71 -2.15
CA ILE A 138 7.29 4.60 -3.27
C ILE A 138 8.68 4.31 -3.81
N VAL A 139 8.77 4.15 -5.13
CA VAL A 139 10.04 4.03 -5.86
C VAL A 139 10.02 5.05 -6.97
N SER A 140 11.12 5.74 -7.16
CA SER A 140 11.30 6.69 -8.26
C SER A 140 12.59 6.41 -9.00
N VAL A 141 12.56 6.59 -10.31
CA VAL A 141 13.75 6.47 -11.19
C VAL A 141 13.78 7.70 -12.08
N LEU A 142 14.96 8.25 -12.26
CA LEU A 142 15.20 9.36 -13.15
C LEU A 142 16.37 9.04 -14.09
N HIS A 143 16.32 9.59 -15.29
CA HIS A 143 17.43 9.59 -16.21
C HIS A 143 18.41 10.68 -15.78
N ASP A 144 19.63 10.30 -15.40
CA ASP A 144 20.68 11.27 -15.08
C ASP A 144 21.45 11.57 -16.36
N CYS A 145 21.26 12.77 -16.91
CA CYS A 145 21.99 13.28 -18.06
C CYS A 145 23.28 14.01 -17.66
N SER A 146 23.87 13.69 -16.50
CA SER A 146 25.17 14.24 -16.14
C SER A 146 26.29 13.51 -16.92
N SER A 147 26.54 13.98 -18.12
CA SER A 147 27.75 13.72 -18.90
C SER A 147 28.52 15.01 -19.17
#